data_91c79c3ae37f34c6e5bd9cc6715ef125
#
_entry.id   91c79c3ae37f34c6e5bd9cc6715ef125
#
_cell.length_a   1.000
_cell.length_b   1.000
_cell.length_c   1.000
_cell.angle_alpha   90.00
_cell.angle_beta   90.00
_cell.angle_gamma   90.00
#
_symmetry.space_group_name_H-M   'P 1'
#
loop_
_entity.id
_entity.type
_entity.pdbx_description
1 polymer ?
#
loop_
_entity_poly.entity_id
_entity_poly.type
_entity_poly.pdbx_seq_one_letter_code
_entity_poly.pdbx_strand_id
1 'polypeptide(L)'
;LNYFKLKPKKKVNLQPWKKITKTVLNTKKTVNIAIIGKYVNLKDAYKSLDEALIHGGLSNNVKVNLLRIESDKLKIKQISRILKNVSGILIPGGFGKRGTEGKIYAINYARKNKIPFLGICFGMQMAVIEFARNVLKIKKAGSSELDLKCYPIIGLINEWNKNGKVIKGTNRDLGGTMRLGLYEAKLRHNSMIQKIYKSKSIHERHRHRYEVNNTLKNEF
;
A
#
# COMPACT_ATOMS: atom_id res chain seq x y z
N LEU A 1 -28.13 29.47 4.57
CA LEU A 1 -29.45 28.83 4.43
C LEU A 1 -30.53 29.90 4.17
N ASN A 2 -30.49 31.03 4.87
CA ASN A 2 -31.48 32.13 4.66
C ASN A 2 -31.53 32.64 3.23
N TYR A 3 -30.37 32.78 2.58
CA TYR A 3 -30.26 33.20 1.18
C TYR A 3 -31.02 32.27 0.21
N PHE A 4 -30.96 30.95 0.47
CA PHE A 4 -31.64 29.92 -0.33
C PHE A 4 -33.06 29.64 0.17
N LYS A 5 -33.58 30.38 1.16
CA LYS A 5 -34.88 30.13 1.80
C LYS A 5 -35.07 28.71 2.29
N LEU A 6 -33.96 28.02 2.68
CA LEU A 6 -33.98 26.66 3.17
C LEU A 6 -34.10 26.63 4.69
N LYS A 7 -35.06 25.86 5.19
CA LYS A 7 -35.18 25.56 6.65
C LYS A 7 -34.48 24.24 6.97
N PRO A 8 -33.57 24.23 7.95
CA PRO A 8 -32.92 22.97 8.34
C PRO A 8 -33.95 22.01 8.95
N LYS A 9 -34.01 20.79 8.45
CA LYS A 9 -34.93 19.75 8.99
C LYS A 9 -34.52 19.27 10.39
N LYS A 10 -33.23 19.41 10.75
CA LYS A 10 -32.70 19.03 12.08
C LYS A 10 -31.62 20.02 12.51
N LYS A 11 -31.44 20.19 13.83
CA LYS A 11 -30.29 20.93 14.38
C LYS A 11 -28.98 20.27 13.94
N VAL A 12 -28.03 21.09 13.48
CA VAL A 12 -26.69 20.61 13.08
C VAL A 12 -25.96 20.12 14.32
N ASN A 13 -25.50 18.87 14.27
CA ASN A 13 -24.63 18.32 15.31
C ASN A 13 -23.16 18.44 14.89
N LEU A 14 -22.43 19.37 15.47
CA LEU A 14 -21.00 19.61 15.22
C LEU A 14 -20.08 18.88 16.20
N GLN A 15 -20.60 18.08 17.12
CA GLN A 15 -19.78 17.38 18.11
C GLN A 15 -18.68 16.47 17.51
N PRO A 16 -18.94 15.69 16.46
CA PRO A 16 -17.88 14.90 15.81
C PRO A 16 -16.74 15.79 15.30
N TRP A 17 -17.06 16.92 14.66
CA TRP A 17 -16.07 17.88 14.14
C TRP A 17 -15.28 18.56 15.26
N LYS A 18 -15.94 18.97 16.33
CA LYS A 18 -15.28 19.53 17.51
C LYS A 18 -14.30 18.54 18.14
N LYS A 19 -14.65 17.24 18.18
CA LYS A 19 -13.76 16.18 18.65
C LYS A 19 -12.51 16.09 17.77
N ILE A 20 -12.66 16.08 16.43
CA ILE A 20 -11.53 16.05 15.49
C ILE A 20 -10.63 17.25 15.72
N THR A 21 -11.18 18.47 15.72
CA THR A 21 -10.43 19.71 15.96
C THR A 21 -9.66 19.65 17.29
N LYS A 22 -10.31 19.21 18.37
CA LYS A 22 -9.68 19.04 19.68
C LYS A 22 -8.50 18.06 19.61
N THR A 23 -8.65 16.94 18.88
CA THR A 23 -7.58 15.96 18.70
C THR A 23 -6.41 16.57 17.93
N VAL A 24 -6.67 17.29 16.83
CA VAL A 24 -5.63 17.96 16.03
C VAL A 24 -4.81 18.93 16.88
N LEU A 25 -5.47 19.75 17.70
CA LEU A 25 -4.82 20.80 18.49
C LEU A 25 -4.06 20.25 19.71
N ASN A 26 -4.56 19.19 20.33
CA ASN A 26 -4.04 18.72 21.64
C ASN A 26 -3.15 17.50 21.56
N THR A 27 -3.01 16.85 20.38
CA THR A 27 -2.17 15.65 20.25
C THR A 27 -0.70 15.99 20.33
N LYS A 28 -0.02 15.48 21.38
CA LYS A 28 1.42 15.69 21.62
C LYS A 28 2.30 14.57 21.07
N LYS A 29 1.79 13.34 21.00
CA LYS A 29 2.54 12.18 20.50
C LYS A 29 2.71 12.29 18.99
N THR A 30 3.94 12.07 18.50
CA THR A 30 4.27 12.08 17.07
C THR A 30 4.83 10.74 16.65
N VAL A 31 4.45 10.29 15.45
CA VAL A 31 5.02 9.12 14.78
C VAL A 31 5.58 9.53 13.42
N ASN A 32 6.74 8.99 13.06
CA ASN A 32 7.39 9.24 11.79
C ASN A 32 7.06 8.11 10.81
N ILE A 33 6.36 8.40 9.73
CA ILE A 33 6.05 7.43 8.68
C ILE A 33 6.86 7.77 7.43
N ALA A 34 7.70 6.82 7.01
CA ALA A 34 8.46 6.97 5.77
C ALA A 34 7.60 6.53 4.57
N ILE A 35 7.36 7.44 3.63
CA ILE A 35 6.75 7.16 2.33
C ILE A 35 7.86 7.01 1.32
N ILE A 36 8.09 5.78 0.84
CA ILE A 36 9.17 5.47 -0.11
C ILE A 36 8.61 5.30 -1.50
N GLY A 37 8.73 6.33 -2.31
CA GLY A 37 8.10 6.43 -3.61
C GLY A 37 8.99 7.00 -4.70
N LYS A 38 8.43 7.15 -5.92
CA LYS A 38 9.11 7.75 -7.08
C LYS A 38 8.81 9.23 -7.27
N TYR A 39 7.64 9.65 -6.81
CA TYR A 39 7.07 10.98 -7.09
C TYR A 39 6.93 11.81 -5.83
N VAL A 40 7.83 11.58 -4.86
CA VAL A 40 7.78 12.21 -3.53
C VAL A 40 7.95 13.73 -3.54
N ASN A 41 8.54 14.26 -4.62
CA ASN A 41 8.72 15.70 -4.82
C ASN A 41 7.48 16.38 -5.45
N LEU A 42 6.52 15.60 -5.98
CA LEU A 42 5.27 16.10 -6.51
C LEU A 42 4.20 16.04 -5.42
N LYS A 43 3.89 17.17 -4.80
CA LYS A 43 2.98 17.26 -3.64
C LYS A 43 1.64 16.58 -3.88
N ASP A 44 1.09 16.69 -5.08
CA ASP A 44 -0.24 16.16 -5.41
C ASP A 44 -0.24 14.65 -5.71
N ALA A 45 0.91 14.06 -6.05
CA ALA A 45 1.00 12.65 -6.43
C ALA A 45 0.55 11.70 -5.32
N TYR A 46 0.75 12.07 -4.07
CA TYR A 46 0.42 11.26 -2.90
C TYR A 46 -0.55 11.93 -1.93
N LYS A 47 -1.24 12.99 -2.35
CA LYS A 47 -2.10 13.78 -1.47
C LYS A 47 -3.14 12.93 -0.73
N SER A 48 -3.87 12.07 -1.43
CA SER A 48 -4.88 11.19 -0.80
C SER A 48 -4.27 10.19 0.17
N LEU A 49 -3.04 9.73 -0.10
CA LEU A 49 -2.30 8.85 0.79
C LEU A 49 -1.86 9.60 2.07
N ASP A 50 -1.35 10.81 1.91
CA ASP A 50 -0.95 11.68 3.01
C ASP A 50 -2.15 11.94 3.95
N GLU A 51 -3.30 12.32 3.38
CA GLU A 51 -4.53 12.55 4.13
C GLU A 51 -5.01 11.27 4.85
N ALA A 52 -4.95 10.11 4.19
CA ALA A 52 -5.31 8.85 4.81
C ALA A 52 -4.43 8.52 6.03
N LEU A 53 -3.12 8.77 5.94
CA LEU A 53 -2.19 8.58 7.06
C LEU A 53 -2.47 9.57 8.19
N ILE A 54 -2.76 10.83 7.88
CA ILE A 54 -3.13 11.85 8.88
C ILE A 54 -4.42 11.44 9.59
N HIS A 55 -5.47 11.01 8.85
CA HIS A 55 -6.72 10.52 9.43
C HIS A 55 -6.51 9.30 10.32
N GLY A 56 -5.63 8.36 9.89
CA GLY A 56 -5.22 7.23 10.72
C GLY A 56 -4.55 7.67 12.02
N GLY A 57 -3.69 8.68 11.95
CA GLY A 57 -3.06 9.30 13.10
C GLY A 57 -4.08 9.90 14.07
N LEU A 58 -5.04 10.68 13.56
CA LEU A 58 -6.10 11.27 14.38
C LEU A 58 -6.93 10.21 15.12
N SER A 59 -7.27 9.12 14.44
CA SER A 59 -8.00 8.00 15.02
C SER A 59 -7.24 7.30 16.16
N ASN A 60 -5.91 7.39 16.15
CA ASN A 60 -5.02 6.81 17.15
C ASN A 60 -4.43 7.85 18.13
N ASN A 61 -4.91 9.11 18.11
CA ASN A 61 -4.42 10.21 18.93
C ASN A 61 -2.90 10.44 18.81
N VAL A 62 -2.39 10.36 17.58
CA VAL A 62 -0.99 10.66 17.25
C VAL A 62 -0.91 11.63 16.07
N LYS A 63 0.07 12.52 16.10
CA LYS A 63 0.43 13.37 14.97
C LYS A 63 1.34 12.58 14.03
N VAL A 64 1.01 12.51 12.77
CA VAL A 64 1.82 11.82 11.76
C VAL A 64 2.77 12.82 11.11
N ASN A 65 4.06 12.54 11.20
CA ASN A 65 5.10 13.23 10.47
C ASN A 65 5.49 12.39 9.25
N LEU A 66 5.29 12.92 8.04
CA LEU A 66 5.52 12.21 6.79
C LEU A 66 6.93 12.49 6.27
N LEU A 67 7.77 11.45 6.26
CA LEU A 67 9.13 11.49 5.70
C LEU A 67 9.08 10.95 4.27
N ARG A 68 9.16 11.85 3.29
CA ARG A 68 9.12 11.47 1.88
C ARG A 68 10.53 11.14 1.39
N ILE A 69 10.70 9.91 0.91
CA ILE A 69 12.01 9.37 0.51
C ILE A 69 11.94 8.88 -0.93
N GLU A 70 12.81 9.41 -1.76
CA GLU A 70 12.91 9.02 -3.17
C GLU A 70 13.60 7.65 -3.30
N SER A 71 12.86 6.67 -3.84
CA SER A 71 13.29 5.27 -3.83
C SER A 71 14.54 5.00 -4.67
N ASP A 72 14.76 5.74 -5.75
CA ASP A 72 15.95 5.60 -6.61
C ASP A 72 17.23 6.13 -5.94
N LYS A 73 17.11 7.02 -4.97
CA LYS A 73 18.26 7.54 -4.20
C LYS A 73 18.64 6.65 -3.01
N LEU A 74 17.79 5.69 -2.65
CA LEU A 74 18.08 4.78 -1.54
C LEU A 74 19.12 3.74 -1.91
N LYS A 75 20.26 3.78 -1.21
CA LYS A 75 21.34 2.80 -1.33
C LYS A 75 21.42 1.95 -0.07
N ILE A 76 21.76 0.68 -0.21
CA ILE A 76 21.83 -0.28 0.91
C ILE A 76 22.70 0.21 2.07
N LYS A 77 23.84 0.85 1.77
CA LYS A 77 24.78 1.37 2.79
C LYS A 77 24.21 2.53 3.62
N GLN A 78 23.18 3.20 3.15
CA GLN A 78 22.62 4.40 3.79
C GLN A 78 21.26 4.13 4.47
N ILE A 79 20.65 2.96 4.23
CA ILE A 79 19.28 2.67 4.61
C ILE A 79 19.06 2.77 6.12
N SER A 80 19.97 2.20 6.91
CA SER A 80 19.88 2.23 8.37
C SER A 80 19.95 3.66 8.93
N ARG A 81 20.80 4.52 8.35
CA ARG A 81 20.88 5.92 8.75
C ARG A 81 19.61 6.70 8.41
N ILE A 82 19.06 6.48 7.20
CA ILE A 82 17.89 7.22 6.71
C ILE A 82 16.62 6.79 7.46
N LEU A 83 16.49 5.51 7.79
CA LEU A 83 15.28 4.94 8.39
C LEU A 83 15.39 4.69 9.90
N LYS A 84 16.45 5.18 10.56
CA LYS A 84 16.71 4.93 11.98
C LYS A 84 15.55 5.31 12.91
N ASN A 85 14.89 6.45 12.61
CA ASN A 85 13.89 7.05 13.51
C ASN A 85 12.47 6.95 12.94
N VAL A 86 12.20 5.99 12.06
CA VAL A 86 10.84 5.81 11.51
C VAL A 86 10.04 4.85 12.37
N SER A 87 8.78 5.17 12.58
CA SER A 87 7.81 4.35 13.30
C SER A 87 7.07 3.38 12.39
N GLY A 88 7.11 3.62 11.08
CA GLY A 88 6.50 2.78 10.06
C GLY A 88 6.99 3.15 8.67
N ILE A 89 6.90 2.19 7.75
CA ILE A 89 7.30 2.37 6.35
C ILE A 89 6.11 2.04 5.46
N LEU A 90 5.81 2.96 4.53
CA LEU A 90 4.80 2.77 3.51
C LEU A 90 5.42 2.87 2.13
N ILE A 91 5.14 1.87 1.28
CA ILE A 91 5.50 1.90 -0.13
C ILE A 91 4.21 1.97 -0.95
N PRO A 92 3.97 3.09 -1.66
CA PRO A 92 2.76 3.30 -2.43
C PRO A 92 2.72 2.46 -3.70
N GLY A 93 1.57 2.46 -4.36
CA GLY A 93 1.38 1.94 -5.70
C GLY A 93 2.28 2.63 -6.72
N GLY A 94 2.46 1.98 -7.87
CA GLY A 94 3.28 2.46 -8.96
C GLY A 94 3.53 1.35 -9.98
N PHE A 95 4.45 1.60 -10.91
CA PHE A 95 4.81 0.67 -11.98
C PHE A 95 6.20 1.00 -12.52
N GLY A 96 6.76 0.08 -13.32
CA GLY A 96 8.05 0.25 -13.99
C GLY A 96 9.27 0.12 -13.08
N LYS A 97 10.43 -0.05 -13.68
CA LYS A 97 11.68 -0.52 -13.05
C LYS A 97 12.37 0.51 -12.13
N ARG A 98 12.17 1.82 -12.36
CA ARG A 98 12.86 2.88 -11.61
C ARG A 98 12.57 2.78 -10.11
N GLY A 99 13.61 2.79 -9.27
CA GLY A 99 13.53 2.81 -7.80
C GLY A 99 13.06 1.50 -7.15
N THR A 100 12.98 0.37 -7.89
CA THR A 100 12.54 -0.92 -7.34
C THR A 100 13.51 -1.46 -6.30
N GLU A 101 14.82 -1.43 -6.56
CA GLU A 101 15.81 -1.95 -5.63
C GLU A 101 15.83 -1.16 -4.31
N GLY A 102 15.72 0.18 -4.38
CA GLY A 102 15.61 1.00 -3.15
C GLY A 102 14.39 0.65 -2.31
N LYS A 103 13.26 0.31 -2.95
CA LYS A 103 12.08 -0.19 -2.23
C LYS A 103 12.35 -1.54 -1.58
N ILE A 104 12.99 -2.47 -2.31
CA ILE A 104 13.35 -3.80 -1.79
C ILE A 104 14.31 -3.66 -0.60
N TYR A 105 15.29 -2.75 -0.66
CA TYR A 105 16.18 -2.48 0.49
C TYR A 105 15.41 -1.96 1.70
N ALA A 106 14.46 -1.07 1.50
CA ALA A 106 13.66 -0.54 2.60
C ALA A 106 12.74 -1.60 3.22
N ILE A 107 12.17 -2.48 2.41
CA ILE A 107 11.37 -3.61 2.89
C ILE A 107 12.22 -4.59 3.69
N ASN A 108 13.42 -4.92 3.19
CA ASN A 108 14.36 -5.76 3.91
C ASN A 108 14.73 -5.17 5.27
N TYR A 109 14.98 -3.85 5.30
CA TYR A 109 15.24 -3.13 6.54
C TYR A 109 14.04 -3.19 7.49
N ALA A 110 12.83 -2.93 7.01
CA ALA A 110 11.61 -3.01 7.80
C ALA A 110 11.42 -4.41 8.42
N ARG A 111 11.54 -5.45 7.61
CA ARG A 111 11.40 -6.84 8.06
C ARG A 111 12.45 -7.21 9.10
N LYS A 112 13.73 -6.92 8.86
CA LYS A 112 14.83 -7.25 9.78
C LYS A 112 14.75 -6.53 11.11
N ASN A 113 14.27 -5.28 11.11
CA ASN A 113 14.17 -4.44 12.30
C ASN A 113 12.75 -4.45 12.91
N LYS A 114 11.83 -5.29 12.40
CA LYS A 114 10.43 -5.40 12.88
C LYS A 114 9.68 -4.06 12.86
N ILE A 115 9.98 -3.20 11.89
CA ILE A 115 9.28 -1.94 11.69
C ILE A 115 7.96 -2.21 10.98
N PRO A 116 6.83 -1.68 11.45
CA PRO A 116 5.54 -1.78 10.76
C PRO A 116 5.66 -1.36 9.29
N PHE A 117 5.14 -2.19 8.40
CA PHE A 117 5.23 -2.01 6.96
C PHE A 117 3.86 -2.13 6.28
N LEU A 118 3.59 -1.23 5.34
CA LEU A 118 2.43 -1.33 4.44
C LEU A 118 2.88 -1.13 3.00
N GLY A 119 2.64 -2.15 2.17
CA GLY A 119 2.82 -2.09 0.72
C GLY A 119 1.47 -2.01 0.00
N ILE A 120 1.25 -0.97 -0.79
CA ILE A 120 0.03 -0.79 -1.58
C ILE A 120 0.31 -1.16 -3.03
N CYS A 121 -0.46 -2.09 -3.61
CA CYS A 121 -0.36 -2.51 -5.01
C CYS A 121 1.08 -2.91 -5.36
N PHE A 122 1.81 -2.06 -6.11
CA PHE A 122 3.22 -2.28 -6.44
C PHE A 122 4.12 -2.42 -5.20
N GLY A 123 3.82 -1.69 -4.12
CA GLY A 123 4.55 -1.82 -2.86
C GLY A 123 4.41 -3.21 -2.24
N MET A 124 3.23 -3.82 -2.31
CA MET A 124 3.00 -5.21 -1.89
C MET A 124 3.76 -6.19 -2.79
N GLN A 125 3.75 -5.98 -4.11
CA GLN A 125 4.51 -6.80 -5.05
C GLN A 125 6.02 -6.78 -4.74
N MET A 126 6.57 -5.62 -4.41
CA MET A 126 7.98 -5.49 -4.00
C MET A 126 8.27 -6.23 -2.68
N ALA A 127 7.30 -6.28 -1.75
CA ALA A 127 7.45 -7.05 -0.51
C ALA A 127 7.50 -8.56 -0.77
N VAL A 128 6.66 -9.06 -1.66
CA VAL A 128 6.69 -10.46 -2.09
C VAL A 128 8.03 -10.82 -2.75
N ILE A 129 8.55 -9.94 -3.63
CA ILE A 129 9.86 -10.16 -4.26
C ILE A 129 10.98 -10.12 -3.23
N GLU A 130 10.95 -9.20 -2.27
CA GLU A 130 11.92 -9.14 -1.17
C GLU A 130 11.93 -10.44 -0.37
N PHE A 131 10.77 -10.92 0.02
CA PHE A 131 10.62 -12.16 0.78
C PHE A 131 11.16 -13.36 -0.02
N ALA A 132 10.76 -13.49 -1.28
CA ALA A 132 11.24 -14.55 -2.16
C ALA A 132 12.78 -14.54 -2.28
N ARG A 133 13.40 -13.37 -2.49
CA ARG A 133 14.86 -13.26 -2.63
C ARG A 133 15.61 -13.53 -1.33
N ASN A 134 15.14 -12.97 -0.23
CA ASN A 134 15.92 -12.91 1.02
C ASN A 134 15.53 -13.95 2.06
N VAL A 135 14.30 -14.47 2.01
CA VAL A 135 13.83 -15.54 2.92
C VAL A 135 13.83 -16.87 2.20
N LEU A 136 13.11 -16.99 1.07
CA LEU A 136 13.03 -18.24 0.30
C LEU A 136 14.29 -18.53 -0.53
N LYS A 137 15.25 -17.58 -0.60
CA LYS A 137 16.53 -17.71 -1.33
C LYS A 137 16.40 -17.89 -2.85
N ILE A 138 15.28 -17.48 -3.43
CA ILE A 138 15.06 -17.48 -4.87
C ILE A 138 15.75 -16.26 -5.49
N LYS A 139 17.06 -16.35 -5.73
CA LYS A 139 17.92 -15.20 -6.13
C LYS A 139 17.41 -14.41 -7.34
N LYS A 140 16.80 -15.07 -8.33
CA LYS A 140 16.26 -14.44 -9.55
C LYS A 140 14.79 -14.05 -9.43
N ALA A 141 14.19 -14.12 -8.23
CA ALA A 141 12.79 -13.73 -8.02
C ALA A 141 12.55 -12.28 -8.47
N GLY A 142 11.49 -12.06 -9.23
CA GLY A 142 11.19 -10.76 -9.80
C GLY A 142 9.77 -10.64 -10.33
N SER A 143 9.53 -9.58 -11.07
CA SER A 143 8.28 -9.36 -11.78
C SER A 143 8.54 -9.38 -13.29
N SER A 144 7.72 -10.11 -14.03
CA SER A 144 7.77 -10.11 -15.51
C SER A 144 7.44 -8.73 -16.12
N GLU A 145 6.87 -7.80 -15.36
CA GLU A 145 6.75 -6.39 -15.75
C GLU A 145 8.11 -5.70 -15.85
N LEU A 146 9.05 -6.09 -15.00
CA LEU A 146 10.31 -5.37 -14.78
C LEU A 146 11.49 -6.03 -15.51
N ASP A 147 11.46 -7.35 -15.61
CA ASP A 147 12.50 -8.17 -16.24
C ASP A 147 11.91 -9.51 -16.69
N LEU A 148 11.87 -9.74 -18.00
CA LEU A 148 11.37 -10.98 -18.60
C LEU A 148 12.28 -12.19 -18.33
N LYS A 149 13.54 -11.98 -17.89
CA LYS A 149 14.50 -13.05 -17.58
C LYS A 149 14.47 -13.45 -16.09
N CYS A 150 13.64 -12.80 -15.28
CA CYS A 150 13.52 -13.16 -13.87
C CYS A 150 12.72 -14.46 -13.67
N TYR A 151 12.81 -15.04 -12.49
CA TYR A 151 11.86 -16.05 -12.01
C TYR A 151 10.57 -15.30 -11.58
N PRO A 152 9.43 -15.45 -12.30
CA PRO A 152 8.30 -14.55 -12.18
C PRO A 152 7.45 -14.89 -10.94
N ILE A 153 7.86 -14.36 -9.79
CA ILE A 153 7.04 -14.39 -8.56
C ILE A 153 5.83 -13.47 -8.72
N ILE A 154 6.01 -12.38 -9.44
CA ILE A 154 4.94 -11.49 -9.88
C ILE A 154 4.84 -11.65 -11.40
N GLY A 155 3.67 -12.03 -11.88
CA GLY A 155 3.40 -12.29 -13.28
C GLY A 155 2.11 -11.65 -13.77
N LEU A 156 1.88 -11.70 -15.09
CA LEU A 156 0.62 -11.31 -15.68
C LEU A 156 -0.52 -12.16 -15.12
N ILE A 157 -1.68 -11.54 -14.98
CA ILE A 157 -2.92 -12.26 -14.66
C ILE A 157 -3.28 -13.09 -15.88
N ASN A 158 -3.16 -14.41 -15.78
CA ASN A 158 -3.49 -15.32 -16.86
C ASN A 158 -4.92 -15.86 -16.76
N GLU A 159 -5.56 -15.75 -15.59
CA GLU A 159 -6.90 -16.22 -15.34
C GLU A 159 -7.69 -15.18 -14.54
N TRP A 160 -8.91 -14.85 -14.97
CA TRP A 160 -9.80 -13.97 -14.22
C TRP A 160 -11.24 -14.44 -14.32
N ASN A 161 -12.04 -14.13 -13.32
CA ASN A 161 -13.46 -14.45 -13.32
C ASN A 161 -14.25 -13.27 -13.88
N LYS A 162 -15.04 -13.51 -14.93
CA LYS A 162 -15.97 -12.54 -15.49
C LYS A 162 -17.36 -13.17 -15.54
N ASN A 163 -18.31 -12.60 -14.78
CA ASN A 163 -19.69 -13.08 -14.70
C ASN A 163 -19.82 -14.57 -14.35
N GLY A 164 -19.02 -15.06 -13.39
CA GLY A 164 -19.02 -16.45 -12.94
C GLY A 164 -18.28 -17.44 -13.83
N LYS A 165 -17.69 -17.01 -14.95
CA LYS A 165 -16.89 -17.85 -15.84
C LYS A 165 -15.39 -17.51 -15.70
N VAL A 166 -14.55 -18.54 -15.58
CA VAL A 166 -13.09 -18.38 -15.60
C VAL A 166 -12.65 -18.18 -17.06
N ILE A 167 -12.06 -17.02 -17.33
CA ILE A 167 -11.50 -16.70 -18.64
C ILE A 167 -9.98 -16.84 -18.53
N LYS A 168 -9.37 -17.55 -19.48
CA LYS A 168 -7.91 -17.65 -19.64
C LYS A 168 -7.48 -16.67 -20.72
N GLY A 169 -6.52 -15.81 -20.36
CA GLY A 169 -5.92 -14.86 -21.29
C GLY A 169 -4.59 -15.35 -21.82
N THR A 170 -4.19 -14.82 -22.97
CA THR A 170 -2.86 -15.00 -23.53
C THR A 170 -2.03 -13.74 -23.32
N ASN A 171 -0.69 -13.84 -23.45
CA ASN A 171 0.21 -12.70 -23.36
C ASN A 171 -0.09 -11.59 -24.41
N ARG A 172 -0.95 -11.87 -25.39
CA ARG A 172 -1.39 -10.92 -26.43
C ARG A 172 -2.63 -10.12 -26.02
N ASP A 173 -3.41 -10.60 -25.03
CA ASP A 173 -4.65 -9.97 -24.55
C ASP A 173 -4.43 -8.97 -23.40
N LEU A 174 -3.50 -8.05 -23.58
CA LEU A 174 -3.14 -7.08 -22.53
C LEU A 174 -4.30 -6.18 -22.08
N GLY A 175 -5.32 -5.98 -22.92
CA GLY A 175 -6.52 -5.22 -22.58
C GLY A 175 -7.49 -5.92 -21.62
N GLY A 176 -7.63 -7.26 -21.74
CA GLY A 176 -8.57 -8.08 -20.96
C GLY A 176 -8.06 -8.59 -19.63
N THR A 177 -6.75 -8.54 -19.39
CA THR A 177 -6.10 -9.13 -18.20
C THR A 177 -5.99 -8.19 -17.00
N MET A 178 -6.58 -7.00 -17.05
CA MET A 178 -6.51 -6.05 -15.95
C MET A 178 -7.62 -6.31 -14.92
N ARG A 179 -7.23 -6.48 -13.66
CA ARG A 179 -8.17 -6.43 -12.55
C ARG A 179 -8.48 -4.96 -12.25
N LEU A 180 -9.70 -4.54 -12.57
CA LEU A 180 -10.17 -3.17 -12.47
C LEU A 180 -11.50 -3.12 -11.73
N GLY A 181 -11.60 -2.23 -10.75
CA GLY A 181 -12.83 -1.97 -10.00
C GLY A 181 -12.87 -2.64 -8.63
N LEU A 182 -14.06 -2.85 -8.12
CA LEU A 182 -14.31 -3.33 -6.77
C LEU A 182 -14.27 -4.88 -6.72
N TYR A 183 -13.46 -5.41 -5.81
CA TYR A 183 -13.34 -6.86 -5.57
C TYR A 183 -13.48 -7.16 -4.09
N GLU A 184 -14.19 -8.24 -3.79
CA GLU A 184 -14.29 -8.75 -2.43
C GLU A 184 -12.99 -9.47 -2.04
N ALA A 185 -12.55 -9.23 -0.80
CA ALA A 185 -11.46 -9.97 -0.15
C ALA A 185 -11.95 -10.53 1.19
N LYS A 186 -11.87 -11.85 1.35
CA LYS A 186 -12.15 -12.52 2.62
C LYS A 186 -10.94 -12.40 3.54
N LEU A 187 -11.15 -11.92 4.76
CA LEU A 187 -10.09 -11.71 5.73
C LEU A 187 -9.88 -12.97 6.58
N ARG A 188 -8.61 -13.34 6.76
CA ARG A 188 -8.25 -14.48 7.61
C ARG A 188 -8.74 -14.23 9.04
N HIS A 189 -9.43 -15.21 9.60
CA HIS A 189 -9.94 -15.15 10.97
C HIS A 189 -8.84 -14.84 11.98
N ASN A 190 -9.12 -13.97 12.95
CA ASN A 190 -8.18 -13.48 13.98
C ASN A 190 -6.93 -12.75 13.45
N SER A 191 -6.86 -12.41 12.16
CA SER A 191 -5.76 -11.61 11.63
C SER A 191 -5.83 -10.16 12.13
N MET A 192 -4.67 -9.48 12.13
CA MET A 192 -4.60 -8.05 12.45
C MET A 192 -5.49 -7.23 11.52
N ILE A 193 -5.53 -7.54 10.23
CA ILE A 193 -6.35 -6.85 9.24
C ILE A 193 -7.83 -7.01 9.57
N GLN A 194 -8.29 -8.21 9.93
CA GLN A 194 -9.68 -8.40 10.34
C GLN A 194 -10.04 -7.57 11.57
N LYS A 195 -9.13 -7.46 12.54
CA LYS A 195 -9.34 -6.62 13.74
C LYS A 195 -9.43 -5.12 13.40
N ILE A 196 -8.63 -4.66 12.44
CA ILE A 196 -8.64 -3.27 11.96
C ILE A 196 -9.94 -2.94 11.23
N TYR A 197 -10.34 -3.78 10.27
CA TYR A 197 -11.56 -3.56 9.48
C TYR A 197 -12.85 -3.94 10.25
N LYS A 198 -12.74 -4.73 11.32
CA LYS A 198 -13.88 -5.26 12.10
C LYS A 198 -14.92 -5.98 11.24
N SER A 199 -14.46 -6.65 10.18
CA SER A 199 -15.29 -7.35 9.20
C SER A 199 -14.66 -8.68 8.81
N LYS A 200 -15.48 -9.63 8.34
CA LYS A 200 -15.01 -10.90 7.77
C LYS A 200 -14.61 -10.77 6.31
N SER A 201 -15.17 -9.80 5.60
CA SER A 201 -14.82 -9.47 4.22
C SER A 201 -14.78 -7.97 4.02
N ILE A 202 -14.03 -7.52 3.03
CA ILE A 202 -13.90 -6.13 2.61
C ILE A 202 -14.00 -6.05 1.09
N HIS A 203 -14.31 -4.86 0.59
CA HIS A 203 -14.34 -4.58 -0.84
C HIS A 203 -13.29 -3.50 -1.13
N GLU A 204 -12.27 -3.88 -1.90
CA GLU A 204 -11.18 -2.99 -2.26
C GLU A 204 -11.16 -2.73 -3.76
N ARG A 205 -10.77 -1.52 -4.15
CA ARG A 205 -10.65 -1.15 -5.57
C ARG A 205 -9.29 -1.58 -6.09
N HIS A 206 -9.31 -2.43 -7.11
CA HIS A 206 -8.12 -2.91 -7.80
C HIS A 206 -7.90 -2.15 -9.10
N ARG A 207 -6.62 -1.97 -9.45
CA ARG A 207 -6.17 -1.50 -10.76
C ARG A 207 -4.76 -2.04 -11.01
N HIS A 208 -4.68 -3.28 -11.47
CA HIS A 208 -3.38 -3.92 -11.75
C HIS A 208 -3.51 -5.04 -12.78
N ARG A 209 -2.42 -5.32 -13.49
CA ARG A 209 -2.28 -6.40 -14.48
C ARG A 209 -1.41 -7.54 -13.97
N TYR A 210 -0.58 -7.26 -12.98
CA TYR A 210 0.39 -8.20 -12.43
C TYR A 210 -0.03 -8.59 -11.04
N GLU A 211 0.08 -9.87 -10.74
CA GLU A 211 -0.27 -10.45 -9.44
C GLU A 211 0.82 -11.40 -8.95
N VAL A 212 0.72 -11.78 -7.68
CA VAL A 212 1.50 -12.87 -7.10
C VAL A 212 1.17 -14.16 -7.84
N ASN A 213 2.19 -14.91 -8.24
CA ASN A 213 2.03 -16.19 -8.89
C ASN A 213 1.38 -17.20 -7.94
N ASN A 214 0.15 -17.60 -8.23
CA ASN A 214 -0.63 -18.49 -7.37
C ASN A 214 -0.01 -19.89 -7.20
N THR A 215 0.80 -20.35 -8.13
CA THR A 215 1.49 -21.65 -8.02
C THR A 215 2.50 -21.66 -6.87
N LEU A 216 2.96 -20.49 -6.44
CA LEU A 216 3.95 -20.31 -5.37
C LEU A 216 3.32 -19.89 -4.04
N LYS A 217 1.98 -19.79 -3.99
CA LYS A 217 1.25 -19.28 -2.81
C LYS A 217 1.57 -20.04 -1.52
N ASN A 218 1.82 -21.32 -1.61
CA ASN A 218 2.09 -22.17 -0.44
C ASN A 218 3.52 -22.00 0.10
N GLU A 219 4.39 -21.29 -0.62
CA GLU A 219 5.77 -21.01 -0.20
C GLU A 219 5.89 -19.71 0.61
N PHE A 220 4.81 -18.89 0.61
CA PHE A 220 4.67 -17.64 1.34
C PHE A 220 3.76 -17.81 2.56
#